data_e466f39cdb4ebdc17343269ebd2cdacd
#
_entry.id   e466f39cdb4ebdc17343269ebd2cdacd
#
_cell.length_a   1.000
_cell.length_b   1.000
_cell.length_c   1.000
_cell.angle_alpha   90.00
_cell.angle_beta   90.00
_cell.angle_gamma   90.00
#
_symmetry.space_group_name_H-M   'P 1'
#
loop_
_entity.id
_entity.type
_entity.pdbx_description
1 polymer ?
#
loop_
_entity_poly.entity_id
_entity_poly.type
_entity_poly.pdbx_seq_one_letter_code
_entity_poly.pdbx_strand_id
1 'polypeptide(L)'
;CALPIWFKGKRYQNRIWRIKANLYTKDGSYPEGFHHPPHIDNGDDNFRGETFLYFVNDADGDTFMFNEHYDYVHKRYGPEGFNGNFTTQLRIPAEKGKSVLFPLTQCHTSSVPRSGGPRITLNFVFGEYY
;
A
#
# COMPACT_ATOMS: atom_id res chain seq x y z
N CYS A 1 -19.76 -10.76 12.41
CA CYS A 1 -20.54 -10.31 11.24
C CYS A 1 -19.58 -9.66 10.27
N ALA A 2 -19.19 -10.36 9.21
CA ALA A 2 -18.41 -9.77 8.14
C ALA A 2 -19.34 -8.89 7.30
N LEU A 3 -19.15 -7.58 7.35
CA LEU A 3 -19.82 -6.68 6.43
C LEU A 3 -19.29 -6.96 5.01
N PRO A 4 -20.17 -7.12 4.02
CA PRO A 4 -19.71 -7.24 2.64
C PRO A 4 -19.04 -5.92 2.24
N ILE A 5 -17.76 -6.01 1.87
CA ILE A 5 -17.03 -4.86 1.37
C ILE A 5 -17.46 -4.64 -0.08
N TRP A 6 -18.26 -3.60 -0.33
CA TRP A 6 -18.68 -3.19 -1.66
C TRP A 6 -17.71 -2.13 -2.20
N PHE A 7 -16.95 -2.47 -3.23
CA PHE A 7 -16.14 -1.50 -3.95
C PHE A 7 -16.54 -1.42 -5.42
N LYS A 8 -16.98 -0.25 -5.86
CA LYS A 8 -17.30 0.06 -7.27
C LYS A 8 -18.14 -1.00 -7.99
N GLY A 9 -19.13 -1.60 -7.30
CA GLY A 9 -20.02 -2.59 -7.89
C GLY A 9 -19.40 -3.98 -8.14
N LYS A 10 -18.15 -4.19 -7.77
CA LYS A 10 -17.52 -5.52 -7.80
C LYS A 10 -17.70 -6.22 -6.45
N ARG A 11 -18.25 -7.40 -6.48
CA ARG A 11 -18.43 -8.26 -5.31
C ARG A 11 -17.19 -9.12 -5.15
N TYR A 12 -16.24 -8.71 -4.31
CA TYR A 12 -15.13 -9.57 -3.90
C TYR A 12 -15.62 -10.59 -2.87
N GLN A 13 -16.48 -11.54 -3.31
CA GLN A 13 -16.89 -12.62 -2.45
C GLN A 13 -15.74 -13.61 -2.30
N ASN A 14 -15.22 -13.71 -1.07
CA ASN A 14 -14.36 -14.79 -0.59
C ASN A 14 -12.95 -14.90 -1.20
N ARG A 15 -12.34 -13.80 -1.64
CA ARG A 15 -11.02 -13.84 -2.25
C ARG A 15 -10.00 -12.95 -1.54
N ILE A 16 -10.03 -12.98 -0.21
CA ILE A 16 -8.92 -12.42 0.56
C ILE A 16 -7.75 -13.38 0.42
N TRP A 17 -6.71 -12.93 -0.25
CA TRP A 17 -5.49 -13.70 -0.41
C TRP A 17 -4.57 -13.55 0.80
N ARG A 18 -4.48 -12.32 1.35
CA ARG A 18 -3.61 -12.02 2.48
C ARG A 18 -4.19 -10.91 3.36
N ILE A 19 -4.04 -11.06 4.66
CA ILE A 19 -4.24 -10.01 5.64
C ILE A 19 -2.91 -9.84 6.39
N LYS A 20 -2.43 -8.60 6.51
CA LYS A 20 -1.21 -8.26 7.23
C LYS A 20 -1.45 -7.08 8.14
N ALA A 21 -1.10 -7.21 9.41
CA ALA A 21 -0.98 -6.08 10.32
C ALA A 21 0.45 -5.54 10.27
N ASN A 22 0.60 -4.24 10.05
CA ASN A 22 1.88 -3.57 10.10
C ASN A 22 1.93 -2.67 11.33
N LEU A 23 3.00 -2.80 12.10
CA LEU A 23 3.31 -1.95 13.24
C LEU A 23 4.67 -1.29 12.98
N TYR A 24 4.67 0.03 12.90
CA TYR A 24 5.90 0.82 12.83
C TYR A 24 6.03 1.61 14.12
N THR A 25 7.08 1.34 14.87
CA THR A 25 7.41 2.10 16.07
C THR A 25 8.06 3.43 15.71
N LYS A 26 7.92 4.39 16.60
CA LYS A 26 8.55 5.71 16.47
C LYS A 26 10.07 5.58 16.31
N ASP A 27 10.61 6.29 15.32
CA ASP A 27 12.04 6.45 15.14
C ASP A 27 12.37 7.87 14.62
N GLY A 28 12.77 8.75 15.52
CA GLY A 28 13.14 10.13 15.19
C GLY A 28 14.51 10.29 14.52
N SER A 29 15.28 9.20 14.30
CA SER A 29 16.57 9.25 13.61
C SER A 29 16.43 9.44 12.11
N TYR A 30 15.29 9.06 11.54
CA TYR A 30 15.02 9.28 10.12
C TYR A 30 14.72 10.75 9.80
N PRO A 31 15.24 11.27 8.69
CA PRO A 31 14.96 12.64 8.26
C PRO A 31 13.48 12.82 7.88
N GLU A 32 13.02 14.06 7.88
CA GLU A 32 11.71 14.38 7.36
C GLU A 32 11.58 13.96 5.89
N GLY A 33 10.42 13.40 5.54
CA GLY A 33 10.18 12.88 4.18
C GLY A 33 10.81 11.53 3.88
N PHE A 34 11.53 10.93 4.84
CA PHE A 34 12.01 9.56 4.68
C PHE A 34 10.86 8.59 4.49
N HIS A 35 11.03 7.67 3.56
CA HIS A 35 10.14 6.53 3.37
C HIS A 35 10.94 5.26 3.08
N HIS A 36 10.34 4.11 3.37
CA HIS A 36 10.91 2.82 3.01
C HIS A 36 11.01 2.64 1.49
N PRO A 37 11.77 1.66 1.00
CA PRO A 37 11.83 1.37 -0.43
C PRO A 37 10.44 1.14 -1.04
N PRO A 38 10.17 1.73 -2.22
CA PRO A 38 8.94 1.47 -2.96
C PRO A 38 8.79 -0.01 -3.32
N HIS A 39 7.56 -0.50 -3.26
CA HIS A 39 7.23 -1.89 -3.55
C HIS A 39 5.78 -2.04 -4.06
N ILE A 40 5.44 -3.23 -4.49
CA ILE A 40 4.07 -3.70 -4.72
C ILE A 40 3.75 -4.83 -3.75
N ASP A 41 2.46 -5.05 -3.46
CA ASP A 41 2.06 -6.04 -2.45
C ASP A 41 2.14 -7.50 -2.91
N ASN A 42 2.07 -7.73 -4.21
CA ASN A 42 2.22 -9.05 -4.80
C ASN A 42 2.89 -8.96 -6.18
N GLY A 43 4.02 -9.64 -6.32
CA GLY A 43 4.79 -9.72 -7.56
C GLY A 43 4.52 -10.96 -8.40
N ASP A 44 3.50 -11.77 -8.08
CA ASP A 44 3.14 -12.95 -8.88
C ASP A 44 2.44 -12.54 -10.17
N ASP A 45 3.04 -12.90 -11.30
CA ASP A 45 2.57 -12.54 -12.65
C ASP A 45 1.19 -13.12 -12.98
N ASN A 46 0.77 -14.17 -12.29
CA ASN A 46 -0.52 -14.83 -12.50
C ASN A 46 -1.61 -14.34 -11.54
N PHE A 47 -1.30 -13.44 -10.63
CA PHE A 47 -2.24 -12.93 -9.66
C PHE A 47 -2.68 -11.50 -9.99
N ARG A 48 -3.99 -11.24 -9.98
CA ARG A 48 -4.57 -9.91 -10.21
C ARG A 48 -5.48 -9.53 -9.07
N GLY A 49 -5.43 -8.27 -8.68
CA GLY A 49 -6.26 -7.81 -7.56
C GLY A 49 -5.98 -6.39 -7.12
N GLU A 50 -6.40 -6.12 -5.90
CA GLU A 50 -6.32 -4.80 -5.27
C GLU A 50 -5.85 -4.95 -3.82
N THR A 51 -5.20 -3.92 -3.32
CA THR A 51 -4.87 -3.75 -1.90
C THR A 51 -5.85 -2.77 -1.27
N PHE A 52 -6.39 -3.15 -0.13
CA PHE A 52 -7.12 -2.28 0.77
C PHE A 52 -6.27 -2.04 2.02
N LEU A 53 -5.87 -0.80 2.23
CA LEU A 53 -5.10 -0.37 3.40
C LEU A 53 -6.00 0.41 4.35
N TYR A 54 -6.09 -0.02 5.59
CA TYR A 54 -6.87 0.60 6.66
C TYR A 54 -5.96 1.14 7.75
N PHE A 55 -6.17 2.40 8.16
CA PHE A 55 -5.42 3.05 9.24
C PHE A 55 -6.13 2.85 10.58
N VAL A 56 -5.48 2.10 11.48
CA VAL A 56 -6.04 1.73 12.78
C VAL A 56 -6.02 2.90 13.76
N ASN A 57 -5.02 3.77 13.65
CA ASN A 57 -4.82 4.92 14.52
C ASN A 57 -4.23 6.12 13.78
N ASP A 58 -4.32 7.28 14.41
CA ASP A 58 -3.61 8.47 13.95
C ASP A 58 -2.11 8.32 14.20
N ALA A 59 -1.30 8.70 13.21
CA ALA A 59 0.15 8.72 13.31
C ALA A 59 0.74 9.74 12.32
N ASP A 60 1.98 10.17 12.55
CA ASP A 60 2.68 11.09 11.66
C ASP A 60 3.48 10.42 10.53
N GLY A 61 3.35 9.10 10.41
CA GLY A 61 3.93 8.32 9.30
C GLY A 61 2.95 8.19 8.14
N ASP A 62 3.29 8.75 6.97
CA ASP A 62 2.46 8.73 5.78
C ASP A 62 2.58 7.43 4.97
N THR A 63 1.59 7.17 4.12
CA THR A 63 1.71 6.26 2.98
C THR A 63 2.00 7.06 1.72
N PHE A 64 3.02 6.66 0.97
CA PHE A 64 3.42 7.28 -0.30
C PHE A 64 2.92 6.42 -1.44
N MET A 65 2.23 7.05 -2.39
CA MET A 65 1.87 6.47 -3.68
C MET A 65 2.73 7.11 -4.76
N PHE A 66 3.24 6.32 -5.68
CA PHE A 66 4.11 6.77 -6.75
C PHE A 66 3.38 6.77 -8.10
N ASN A 67 3.87 7.55 -9.06
CA ASN A 67 3.36 7.53 -10.43
C ASN A 67 3.67 6.19 -11.13
N GLU A 68 4.75 5.56 -10.71
CA GLU A 68 5.24 4.34 -11.30
C GLU A 68 4.41 3.13 -10.86
N HIS A 69 4.12 2.26 -11.81
CA HIS A 69 3.42 0.99 -11.63
C HIS A 69 4.33 -0.17 -12.00
N TYR A 70 4.06 -1.34 -11.43
CA TYR A 70 4.72 -2.56 -11.86
C TYR A 70 4.07 -3.13 -13.11
N ASP A 71 4.89 -3.38 -14.11
CA ASP A 71 4.49 -4.03 -15.36
C ASP A 71 4.80 -5.54 -15.27
N TYR A 72 3.75 -6.35 -15.12
CA TYR A 72 3.87 -7.80 -15.02
C TYR A 72 4.38 -8.47 -16.30
N VAL A 73 4.10 -7.88 -17.46
CA VAL A 73 4.52 -8.44 -18.75
C VAL A 73 6.03 -8.33 -18.92
N HIS A 74 6.57 -7.16 -18.60
CA HIS A 74 8.00 -6.88 -18.73
C HIS A 74 8.78 -7.06 -17.42
N LYS A 75 8.11 -7.43 -16.34
CA LYS A 75 8.69 -7.68 -14.99
C LYS A 75 9.55 -6.52 -14.48
N ARG A 76 9.05 -5.30 -14.63
CA ARG A 76 9.77 -4.08 -14.25
C ARG A 76 8.85 -3.03 -13.65
N TYR A 77 9.45 -2.10 -12.92
CA TYR A 77 8.77 -0.89 -12.46
C TYR A 77 8.84 0.20 -13.51
N GLY A 78 7.76 0.99 -13.61
CA GLY A 78 7.70 2.17 -14.45
C GLY A 78 7.76 1.90 -15.95
N PRO A 79 7.88 2.97 -16.75
CA PRO A 79 7.99 2.89 -18.20
C PRO A 79 9.34 2.31 -18.64
N GLU A 80 9.47 2.05 -19.94
CA GLU A 80 10.75 1.68 -20.53
C GLU A 80 11.80 2.74 -20.27
N GLY A 81 13.01 2.31 -19.83
CA GLY A 81 14.08 3.24 -19.46
C GLY A 81 13.95 3.83 -18.06
N PHE A 82 13.03 3.34 -17.22
CA PHE A 82 12.95 3.77 -15.82
C PHE A 82 14.29 3.57 -15.10
N ASN A 83 14.78 4.63 -14.49
CA ASN A 83 16.13 4.70 -13.87
C ASN A 83 16.13 4.41 -12.36
N GLY A 84 15.00 3.96 -11.79
CA GLY A 84 14.86 3.70 -10.35
C GLY A 84 14.42 4.92 -9.52
N ASN A 85 14.23 6.08 -10.12
CA ASN A 85 13.75 7.26 -9.41
C ASN A 85 12.22 7.31 -9.41
N PHE A 86 11.61 6.97 -8.29
CA PHE A 86 10.17 7.03 -8.09
C PHE A 86 9.69 8.45 -7.85
N THR A 87 8.58 8.82 -8.49
CA THR A 87 7.95 10.13 -8.37
C THR A 87 6.73 10.04 -7.48
N THR A 88 6.74 10.71 -6.34
CA THR A 88 5.60 10.73 -5.41
C THR A 88 4.41 11.43 -6.08
N GLN A 89 3.31 10.69 -6.23
CA GLN A 89 2.03 11.19 -6.72
C GLN A 89 1.18 11.74 -5.57
N LEU A 90 1.11 10.99 -4.48
CA LEU A 90 0.25 11.29 -3.35
C LEU A 90 0.88 10.84 -2.04
N ARG A 91 0.74 11.67 -1.00
CA ARG A 91 1.01 11.31 0.39
C ARG A 91 -0.31 11.21 1.15
N ILE A 92 -0.53 10.09 1.81
CA ILE A 92 -1.76 9.81 2.55
C ILE A 92 -1.42 9.76 4.04
N PRO A 93 -1.87 10.74 4.83
CA PRO A 93 -1.64 10.72 6.27
C PRO A 93 -2.36 9.55 6.92
N ALA A 94 -1.74 8.99 7.96
CA ALA A 94 -2.35 7.93 8.76
C ALA A 94 -3.38 8.52 9.72
N GLU A 95 -4.62 8.59 9.28
CA GLU A 95 -5.76 9.05 10.07
C GLU A 95 -6.66 7.87 10.42
N LYS A 96 -6.94 7.71 11.73
CA LYS A 96 -7.78 6.62 12.25
C LYS A 96 -9.11 6.49 11.52
N GLY A 97 -9.40 5.27 11.09
CA GLY A 97 -10.65 4.94 10.42
C GLY A 97 -10.67 5.23 8.91
N LYS A 98 -9.66 5.93 8.37
CA LYS A 98 -9.51 6.09 6.92
C LYS A 98 -8.96 4.83 6.27
N SER A 99 -9.19 4.73 4.98
CA SER A 99 -8.69 3.62 4.16
C SER A 99 -8.41 4.08 2.74
N VAL A 100 -7.60 3.33 2.04
CA VAL A 100 -7.31 3.52 0.63
C VAL A 100 -7.34 2.17 -0.10
N LEU A 101 -7.91 2.18 -1.30
CA LEU A 101 -7.96 1.03 -2.21
C LEU A 101 -7.16 1.37 -3.46
N PHE A 102 -6.25 0.47 -3.86
CA PHE A 102 -5.43 0.67 -5.04
C PHE A 102 -5.09 -0.68 -5.71
N PRO A 103 -4.81 -0.68 -7.03
CA PRO A 103 -4.44 -1.90 -7.74
C PRO A 103 -3.10 -2.45 -7.24
N LEU A 104 -2.92 -3.77 -7.30
CA LEU A 104 -1.67 -4.43 -6.88
C LEU A 104 -0.44 -3.97 -7.65
N THR A 105 -0.61 -3.43 -8.85
CA THR A 105 0.48 -2.85 -9.64
C THR A 105 0.98 -1.51 -9.15
N GLN A 106 0.23 -0.86 -8.24
CA GLN A 106 0.57 0.46 -7.72
C GLN A 106 1.80 0.39 -6.82
N CYS A 107 2.87 1.05 -7.23
CA CYS A 107 4.03 1.23 -6.37
C CYS A 107 3.69 2.17 -5.23
N HIS A 108 4.00 1.74 -4.04
CA HIS A 108 3.73 2.48 -2.81
C HIS A 108 4.75 2.14 -1.73
N THR A 109 4.75 2.90 -0.66
CA THR A 109 5.52 2.62 0.55
C THR A 109 4.97 3.38 1.74
N SER A 110 5.59 3.23 2.88
CA SER A 110 5.25 3.96 4.11
C SER A 110 6.48 4.61 4.73
N SER A 111 6.25 5.65 5.52
CA SER A 111 7.25 6.20 6.42
C SER A 111 7.04 5.70 7.85
N VAL A 112 8.09 5.83 8.66
CA VAL A 112 8.04 5.60 10.11
C VAL A 112 7.50 6.84 10.80
N PRO A 113 6.70 6.71 11.87
CA PRO A 113 6.34 7.84 12.70
C PRO A 113 7.60 8.39 13.39
N ARG A 114 7.73 9.73 13.40
CA ARG A 114 8.86 10.44 14.03
C ARG A 114 8.52 10.94 15.43
N SER A 115 7.24 11.12 15.69
CA SER A 115 6.70 11.59 16.97
C SER A 115 5.48 10.77 17.39
N GLY A 116 4.99 10.96 18.59
CA GLY A 116 3.77 10.32 19.06
C GLY A 116 3.87 8.80 19.19
N GLY A 117 2.76 8.13 18.94
CA GLY A 117 2.60 6.69 19.05
C GLY A 117 3.01 5.92 17.79
N PRO A 118 2.89 4.58 17.83
CA PRO A 118 3.18 3.74 16.67
C PRO A 118 2.17 3.98 15.54
N ARG A 119 2.59 3.72 14.32
CA ARG A 119 1.71 3.65 13.15
C ARG A 119 1.25 2.21 12.94
N ILE A 120 -0.06 2.01 12.97
CA ILE A 120 -0.68 0.68 12.84
C ILE A 120 -1.60 0.69 11.63
N THR A 121 -1.39 -0.26 10.72
CA THR A 121 -2.25 -0.45 9.54
C THR A 121 -2.63 -1.90 9.36
N LEU A 122 -3.81 -2.12 8.78
CA LEU A 122 -4.22 -3.42 8.27
C LEU A 122 -4.20 -3.36 6.75
N ASN A 123 -3.48 -4.30 6.15
CA ASN A 123 -3.36 -4.43 4.70
C ASN A 123 -4.07 -5.71 4.28
N PHE A 124 -5.08 -5.57 3.43
CA PHE A 124 -5.85 -6.67 2.85
C PHE A 124 -5.55 -6.74 1.36
N VAL A 125 -5.10 -7.88 0.91
CA VAL A 125 -4.92 -8.14 -0.53
C VAL A 125 -6.06 -9.03 -0.99
N PHE A 126 -6.80 -8.53 -1.97
CA PHE A 126 -7.91 -9.22 -2.62
C PHE A 126 -7.51 -9.53 -4.06
N GLY A 127 -7.84 -10.72 -4.52
CA GLY A 127 -7.54 -11.05 -5.90
C GLY A 127 -7.73 -12.52 -6.22
N GLU A 128 -7.33 -12.87 -7.43
CA GLU A 128 -7.45 -14.20 -7.98
C GLU A 128 -6.29 -14.53 -8.90
N TYR A 129 -6.03 -15.82 -9.05
CA TYR A 129 -5.13 -16.36 -10.05
C TYR A 129 -5.85 -16.52 -11.39
N TYR A 130 -5.13 -16.26 -12.48
CA TYR A 130 -5.57 -16.50 -13.84
C TYR A 130 -5.10 -17.86 -14.35
#